data_f2f7d31d71faea3f96c7bc0c75992d9d
#
_entry.id   f2f7d31d71faea3f96c7bc0c75992d9d
#
_cell.length_a   1.000
_cell.length_b   1.000
_cell.length_c   1.000
_cell.angle_alpha   90.00
_cell.angle_beta   90.00
_cell.angle_gamma   90.00
#
_symmetry.space_group_name_H-M   'P 1'
#
loop_
_entity.id
_entity.type
_entity.pdbx_description
1 polymer ?
#
loop_
_entity_poly.entity_id
_entity_poly.type
_entity_poly.pdbx_seq_one_letter_code
_entity_poly.pdbx_strand_id
1 'polypeptide(L)'
;MNPALEPFTPAFDHTLIESTRERLAKTRFPEAETVEDWQQGVPLHYCQELVRYWSEDYDWQRVPNQLSRYENFMTEVDGIGIHCLHVRSPHSQAKPLIITHGLSLKHISEPTRPPEISY
;
A
#
# COMPACT_ATOMS: atom_id res chain seq x y z
N MET A 1 -25.18 18.79 3.29
CA MET A 1 -24.33 18.86 4.52
C MET A 1 -22.90 18.61 4.08
N ASN A 2 -21.95 19.44 4.50
CA ASN A 2 -20.54 19.09 4.27
C ASN A 2 -20.23 17.87 5.14
N PRO A 3 -19.62 16.80 4.59
CA PRO A 3 -19.21 15.66 5.36
C PRO A 3 -18.21 16.12 6.45
N ALA A 4 -18.40 15.67 7.68
CA ALA A 4 -17.48 15.98 8.76
C ALA A 4 -16.14 15.27 8.51
N LEU A 5 -15.04 15.97 8.71
CA LEU A 5 -13.70 15.40 8.73
C LEU A 5 -13.35 15.07 10.19
N GLU A 6 -13.23 13.80 10.52
CA GLU A 6 -12.87 13.35 11.83
C GLU A 6 -11.38 12.96 11.87
N PRO A 7 -10.59 13.49 12.81
CA PRO A 7 -9.19 13.10 12.96
C PRO A 7 -9.06 11.59 13.14
N PHE A 8 -8.10 10.99 12.43
CA PHE A 8 -7.85 9.56 12.44
C PHE A 8 -6.39 9.26 12.75
N THR A 9 -6.15 8.27 13.58
CA THR A 9 -4.80 7.79 13.87
C THR A 9 -4.58 6.43 13.20
N PRO A 10 -3.72 6.34 12.17
CA PRO A 10 -3.41 5.07 11.53
C PRO A 10 -2.76 4.10 12.52
N ALA A 11 -3.31 2.90 12.62
CA ALA A 11 -2.74 1.82 13.43
C ALA A 11 -3.11 0.47 12.81
N PHE A 12 -2.24 -0.51 12.94
CA PHE A 12 -2.59 -1.89 12.66
C PHE A 12 -3.03 -2.60 13.94
N ASP A 13 -4.08 -3.38 13.83
CA ASP A 13 -4.48 -4.28 14.91
C ASP A 13 -3.41 -5.36 15.13
N HIS A 14 -2.93 -5.48 16.35
CA HIS A 14 -1.91 -6.46 16.73
C HIS A 14 -2.35 -7.88 16.42
N THR A 15 -3.63 -8.20 16.64
CA THR A 15 -4.19 -9.52 16.35
C THR A 15 -4.15 -9.84 14.86
N LEU A 16 -4.39 -8.84 14.00
CA LEU A 16 -4.27 -9.00 12.55
C LEU A 16 -2.82 -9.22 12.12
N ILE A 17 -1.86 -8.54 12.75
CA ILE A 17 -0.43 -8.75 12.48
C ILE A 17 -0.03 -10.18 12.82
N GLU A 18 -0.37 -10.67 14.00
CA GLU A 18 -0.05 -12.04 14.43
C GLU A 18 -0.72 -13.09 13.51
N SER A 19 -2.00 -12.93 13.21
CA SER A 19 -2.70 -13.80 12.26
C SER A 19 -2.05 -13.78 10.86
N THR A 20 -1.55 -12.62 10.42
CA THR A 20 -0.84 -12.50 9.15
C THR A 20 0.49 -13.24 9.18
N ARG A 21 1.26 -13.10 10.26
CA ARG A 21 2.52 -13.84 10.46
C ARG A 21 2.32 -15.36 10.45
N GLU A 22 1.28 -15.83 11.15
CA GLU A 22 0.94 -17.26 11.14
C GLU A 22 0.58 -17.78 9.74
N ARG A 23 -0.12 -16.98 8.95
CA ARG A 23 -0.46 -17.32 7.56
C ARG A 23 0.76 -17.31 6.66
N LEU A 24 1.65 -16.34 6.81
CA LEU A 24 2.92 -16.28 6.09
C LEU A 24 3.78 -17.51 6.38
N ALA A 25 3.89 -17.92 7.65
CA ALA A 25 4.62 -19.11 8.05
C ALA A 25 4.06 -20.43 7.44
N LYS A 26 2.79 -20.42 7.04
CA LYS A 26 2.11 -21.56 6.40
C LYS A 26 1.99 -21.39 4.87
N THR A 27 2.74 -20.48 4.28
CA THR A 27 2.68 -20.21 2.84
C THR A 27 3.08 -21.47 2.05
N ARG A 28 2.23 -21.86 1.10
CA ARG A 28 2.55 -22.89 0.12
C ARG A 28 3.09 -22.22 -1.13
N PHE A 29 4.31 -22.53 -1.46
CA PHE A 29 4.96 -22.01 -2.63
C PHE A 29 4.66 -22.83 -3.87
N PRO A 30 4.70 -22.24 -5.07
CA PRO A 30 4.64 -22.97 -6.33
C PRO A 30 5.91 -23.77 -6.54
N GLU A 31 5.95 -24.53 -7.64
CA GLU A 31 7.17 -25.18 -8.11
C GLU A 31 8.21 -24.13 -8.51
N ALA A 32 9.48 -24.51 -8.45
CA ALA A 32 10.57 -23.62 -8.86
C ALA A 32 10.53 -23.37 -10.36
N GLU A 33 11.01 -22.20 -10.76
CA GLU A 33 11.29 -21.86 -12.14
C GLU A 33 12.33 -22.82 -12.76
N THR A 34 12.30 -22.96 -14.08
CA THR A 34 13.23 -23.83 -14.82
C THR A 34 14.41 -23.06 -15.43
N VAL A 35 14.50 -21.76 -15.16
CA VAL A 35 15.54 -20.84 -15.64
C VAL A 35 16.21 -20.16 -14.44
N GLU A 36 17.45 -19.71 -14.63
CA GLU A 36 18.24 -19.08 -13.55
C GLU A 36 18.02 -17.54 -13.46
N ASP A 37 17.04 -17.02 -14.17
CA ASP A 37 16.77 -15.58 -14.25
C ASP A 37 15.29 -15.25 -13.95
N TRP A 38 14.89 -14.01 -14.20
CA TRP A 38 13.54 -13.50 -13.96
C TRP A 38 12.57 -13.63 -15.15
N GLN A 39 12.95 -14.34 -16.21
CA GLN A 39 12.12 -14.41 -17.42
C GLN A 39 10.79 -15.14 -17.21
N GLN A 40 10.75 -16.07 -16.26
CA GLN A 40 9.51 -16.77 -15.87
C GLN A 40 8.76 -16.09 -14.71
N GLY A 41 9.18 -14.92 -14.31
CA GLY A 41 8.59 -14.19 -13.18
C GLY A 41 9.52 -14.15 -11.97
N VAL A 42 8.93 -13.99 -10.79
CA VAL A 42 9.69 -13.89 -9.53
C VAL A 42 10.25 -15.27 -9.16
N PRO A 43 11.58 -15.44 -9.02
CA PRO A 43 12.17 -16.70 -8.61
C PRO A 43 11.66 -17.21 -7.26
N LEU A 44 11.52 -18.52 -7.12
CA LEU A 44 11.00 -19.15 -5.92
C LEU A 44 11.80 -18.77 -4.66
N HIS A 45 13.13 -18.81 -4.75
CA HIS A 45 13.99 -18.44 -3.62
C HIS A 45 13.74 -17.01 -3.12
N TYR A 46 13.53 -16.05 -4.05
CA TYR A 46 13.22 -14.68 -3.69
C TYR A 46 11.84 -14.56 -3.00
N CYS A 47 10.84 -15.28 -3.50
CA CYS A 47 9.54 -15.34 -2.83
C CYS A 47 9.65 -15.90 -1.40
N GLN A 48 10.44 -16.96 -1.23
CA GLN A 48 10.68 -17.56 0.09
C GLN A 48 11.38 -16.60 1.06
N GLU A 49 12.41 -15.89 0.59
CA GLU A 49 13.10 -14.87 1.38
C GLU A 49 12.18 -13.69 1.75
N LEU A 50 11.35 -13.23 0.81
CA LEU A 50 10.39 -12.15 1.05
C LEU A 50 9.34 -12.54 2.09
N VAL A 51 8.78 -13.75 1.98
CA VAL A 51 7.80 -14.26 2.95
C VAL A 51 8.43 -14.42 4.32
N ARG A 52 9.65 -14.95 4.40
CA ARG A 52 10.39 -15.02 5.67
C ARG A 52 10.59 -13.63 6.28
N TYR A 53 11.08 -12.68 5.49
CA TYR A 53 11.26 -11.30 5.94
C TYR A 53 9.96 -10.68 6.47
N TRP A 54 8.83 -10.88 5.80
CA TRP A 54 7.54 -10.37 6.25
C TRP A 54 7.06 -11.02 7.53
N SER A 55 7.32 -12.32 7.71
CA SER A 55 6.88 -13.04 8.91
C SER A 55 7.73 -12.74 10.14
N GLU A 56 9.06 -12.56 9.96
CA GLU A 56 10.02 -12.52 11.06
C GLU A 56 10.56 -11.12 11.32
N ASP A 57 10.99 -10.41 10.28
CA ASP A 57 11.85 -9.23 10.41
C ASP A 57 11.13 -7.90 10.08
N TYR A 58 9.98 -7.94 9.39
CA TYR A 58 9.32 -6.73 8.94
C TYR A 58 8.74 -5.92 10.10
N ASP A 59 9.13 -4.65 10.17
CA ASP A 59 8.56 -3.69 11.12
C ASP A 59 7.18 -3.20 10.66
N TRP A 60 6.13 -3.81 11.20
CA TRP A 60 4.74 -3.46 10.91
C TRP A 60 4.34 -2.07 11.39
N GLN A 61 5.11 -1.45 12.29
CA GLN A 61 4.86 -0.08 12.74
C GLN A 61 5.40 0.97 11.77
N ARG A 62 6.22 0.57 10.83
CA ARG A 62 6.81 1.49 9.84
C ARG A 62 5.77 2.28 9.06
N VAL A 63 4.73 1.62 8.55
CA VAL A 63 3.68 2.28 7.74
C VAL A 63 2.81 3.20 8.59
N PRO A 64 2.23 2.79 9.73
CA PRO A 64 1.52 3.71 10.62
C PRO A 64 2.37 4.92 11.02
N ASN A 65 3.64 4.72 11.36
CA ASN A 65 4.56 5.80 11.72
C ASN A 65 4.82 6.78 10.57
N GLN A 66 4.89 6.29 9.33
CA GLN A 66 5.03 7.16 8.16
C GLN A 66 3.75 7.95 7.89
N LEU A 67 2.59 7.31 7.95
CA LEU A 67 1.29 7.96 7.75
C LEU A 67 1.00 9.01 8.83
N SER A 68 1.38 8.75 10.07
CA SER A 68 1.19 9.68 11.20
C SER A 68 2.01 10.98 11.10
N ARG A 69 2.90 11.09 10.12
CA ARG A 69 3.59 12.36 9.81
C ARG A 69 2.69 13.38 9.13
N TYR A 70 1.55 12.95 8.64
CA TYR A 70 0.56 13.76 7.95
C TYR A 70 -0.73 13.81 8.76
N GLU A 71 -1.54 14.83 8.52
CA GLU A 71 -2.90 14.87 9.07
C GLU A 71 -3.74 13.81 8.38
N ASN A 72 -4.30 12.91 9.18
CA ASN A 72 -5.16 11.84 8.72
C ASN A 72 -6.59 12.09 9.18
N PHE A 73 -7.55 11.86 8.31
CA PHE A 73 -8.96 12.04 8.59
C PHE A 73 -9.79 10.87 8.05
N MET A 74 -10.89 10.62 8.73
CA MET A 74 -12.01 9.84 8.20
C MET A 74 -13.13 10.79 7.81
N THR A 75 -13.79 10.50 6.72
CA THR A 75 -15.03 11.16 6.30
C THR A 75 -15.99 10.13 5.75
N GLU A 76 -17.26 10.48 5.67
CA GLU A 76 -18.28 9.61 5.06
C GLU A 76 -18.86 10.28 3.81
N VAL A 77 -18.90 9.53 2.73
CA VAL A 77 -19.52 9.93 1.47
C VAL A 77 -20.48 8.82 1.04
N ASP A 78 -21.75 9.15 0.94
CA ASP A 78 -22.83 8.22 0.55
C ASP A 78 -22.86 6.92 1.39
N GLY A 79 -22.62 7.04 2.70
CA GLY A 79 -22.60 5.92 3.63
C GLY A 79 -21.29 5.10 3.62
N ILE A 80 -20.28 5.54 2.88
CA ILE A 80 -18.98 4.87 2.80
C ILE A 80 -17.93 5.69 3.54
N GLY A 81 -17.26 5.07 4.51
CA GLY A 81 -16.12 5.67 5.21
C GLY A 81 -14.90 5.78 4.31
N ILE A 82 -14.34 6.97 4.21
CA ILE A 82 -13.16 7.26 3.38
C ILE A 82 -12.05 7.80 4.28
N HIS A 83 -10.91 7.13 4.27
CA HIS A 83 -9.69 7.64 4.88
C HIS A 83 -8.99 8.57 3.89
N CYS A 84 -8.58 9.74 4.36
CA CYS A 84 -7.84 10.70 3.56
C CYS A 84 -6.65 11.30 4.32
N LEU A 85 -5.62 11.64 3.58
CA LEU A 85 -4.46 12.40 4.03
C LEU A 85 -4.61 13.85 3.57
N HIS A 86 -4.35 14.78 4.47
CA HIS A 86 -4.37 16.20 4.15
C HIS A 86 -2.99 16.80 4.35
N VAL A 87 -2.38 17.23 3.26
CA VAL A 87 -1.05 17.87 3.28
C VAL A 87 -1.18 19.29 2.81
N ARG A 88 -0.83 20.26 3.66
CA ARG A 88 -0.87 21.67 3.32
C ARG A 88 0.47 22.11 2.73
N SER A 89 0.41 22.80 1.60
CA SER A 89 1.59 23.43 1.01
C SER A 89 2.02 24.65 1.83
N PRO A 90 3.32 24.89 2.00
CA PRO A 90 3.84 26.14 2.57
C PRO A 90 3.70 27.35 1.62
N HIS A 91 3.38 27.12 0.35
CA HIS A 91 3.27 28.18 -0.64
C HIS A 91 1.89 28.84 -0.62
N SER A 92 1.85 30.18 -0.52
CA SER A 92 0.60 30.97 -0.43
C SER A 92 -0.31 30.85 -1.66
N GLN A 93 0.23 30.51 -2.81
CA GLN A 93 -0.50 30.37 -4.08
C GLN A 93 -0.61 28.91 -4.54
N ALA A 94 -0.47 27.97 -3.65
CA ALA A 94 -0.64 26.56 -3.97
C ALA A 94 -2.06 26.27 -4.46
N LYS A 95 -2.16 25.52 -5.56
CA LYS A 95 -3.45 25.07 -6.06
C LYS A 95 -3.87 23.80 -5.29
N PRO A 96 -5.15 23.68 -4.94
CA PRO A 96 -5.64 22.46 -4.33
C PRO A 96 -5.55 21.30 -5.34
N LEU A 97 -5.09 20.15 -4.86
CA LEU A 97 -5.00 18.90 -5.63
C LEU A 97 -5.63 17.78 -4.83
N ILE A 98 -6.56 17.06 -5.43
CA ILE A 98 -7.10 15.83 -4.88
C ILE A 98 -6.60 14.66 -5.74
N ILE A 99 -6.02 13.65 -5.08
CA ILE A 99 -5.58 12.41 -5.71
C ILE A 99 -6.41 11.28 -5.14
N THR A 100 -7.23 10.68 -5.97
CA THR A 100 -7.97 9.45 -5.63
C THR A 100 -7.20 8.26 -6.16
N HIS A 101 -6.93 7.31 -5.29
CA HIS A 101 -5.96 6.26 -5.52
C HIS A 101 -6.57 4.87 -5.54
N GLY A 102 -6.21 4.10 -6.56
CA GLY A 102 -6.45 2.67 -6.69
C GLY A 102 -5.23 1.97 -7.29
N LEU A 103 -5.31 0.69 -7.56
CA LEU A 103 -4.23 -0.10 -8.17
C LEU A 103 -3.70 0.47 -9.51
N SER A 104 -4.48 1.28 -10.19
CA SER A 104 -4.14 1.89 -11.48
C SER A 104 -3.37 3.21 -11.41
N LEU A 105 -2.99 3.71 -10.23
CA LEU A 105 -2.26 4.99 -10.11
C LEU A 105 -0.93 5.02 -10.86
N LYS A 106 -0.30 3.88 -11.01
CA LYS A 106 0.93 3.78 -11.79
C LYS A 106 0.74 4.24 -13.24
N HIS A 107 -0.43 4.02 -13.81
CA HIS A 107 -0.77 4.46 -15.17
C HIS A 107 -1.15 5.95 -15.26
N ILE A 108 -1.54 6.57 -14.16
CA ILE A 108 -1.92 7.97 -14.11
C ILE A 108 -0.71 8.86 -13.81
N SER A 109 0.22 8.39 -12.96
CA SER A 109 1.38 9.16 -12.53
C SER A 109 2.62 9.02 -13.44
N GLU A 110 2.61 8.08 -14.39
CA GLU A 110 3.68 7.87 -15.37
C GLU A 110 3.16 8.09 -16.82
N PRO A 111 2.89 9.33 -17.24
CA PRO A 111 2.30 9.62 -18.56
C PRO A 111 3.25 9.33 -19.73
N THR A 112 4.49 8.97 -19.47
CA THR A 112 5.52 8.71 -20.48
C THR A 112 5.74 7.23 -20.79
N ARG A 113 5.00 6.32 -20.14
CA ARG A 113 5.11 4.89 -20.47
C ARG A 113 4.38 4.63 -21.78
N PRO A 114 5.05 4.07 -22.81
CA PRO A 114 4.37 3.70 -24.04
C PRO A 114 3.26 2.67 -23.76
N PRO A 115 2.14 2.71 -24.48
CA PRO A 115 1.07 1.75 -24.30
C PRO A 115 1.61 0.34 -24.47
N GLU A 116 1.44 -0.49 -23.47
CA GLU A 116 1.79 -1.91 -23.57
C GLU A 116 0.92 -2.52 -24.67
N ILE A 117 1.57 -3.08 -25.67
CA ILE A 117 0.89 -3.86 -26.71
C ILE A 117 0.38 -5.12 -26.00
N SER A 118 -0.93 -5.20 -25.78
CA SER A 118 -1.56 -6.43 -25.30
C SER A 118 -1.58 -7.44 -26.48
N TYR A 119 -0.92 -8.56 -26.28
CA TYR A 119 -1.04 -9.72 -27.15
C TYR A 119 -2.32 -10.49 -26.83
#